data_575c1ddec340172604a75774067fc2eb
#
_entry.id   575c1ddec340172604a75774067fc2eb
#
_cell.length_a   1.000
_cell.length_b   1.000
_cell.length_c   1.000
_cell.angle_alpha   90.00
_cell.angle_beta   90.00
_cell.angle_gamma   90.00
#
_symmetry.space_group_name_H-M   'P 1'
#
loop_
_entity.id
_entity.type
_entity.pdbx_description
1 polymer ?
#
loop_
_entity_poly.entity_id
_entity_poly.type
_entity_poly.pdbx_seq_one_letter_code
_entity_poly.pdbx_strand_id
1 'polypeptide(L)'
;KYQSYANFNFEFNKVIKRVNEKRYSDLIFICIGTNKIVGDSFGPIIGEILKRNVKDRKIKVIGDLTNNINSKNIKNIKYNCDNPYVISIDSALSDTIEPGNVFIIKKGLVPGSALNKKATAIGNIAIKGIVAKDEKSLIKNYYNLKNADYKLILKFSKNISKIILQSIKFLNL
;
A
#
# COMPACT_ATOMS: atom_id res chain seq x y z
N LYS A 1 17.74 5.11 7.11
CA LYS A 1 18.18 5.23 5.68
C LYS A 1 16.92 5.49 4.87
N TYR A 2 16.83 6.65 4.26
CA TYR A 2 15.71 7.05 3.41
C TYR A 2 15.67 6.12 2.19
N GLN A 3 14.53 5.48 1.94
CA GLN A 3 14.37 4.69 0.73
C GLN A 3 14.03 5.63 -0.42
N SER A 4 15.00 5.94 -1.25
CA SER A 4 14.77 6.55 -2.55
C SER A 4 13.89 5.61 -3.41
N TYR A 5 13.22 6.13 -4.44
CA TYR A 5 12.50 5.28 -5.40
C TYR A 5 13.36 4.16 -6.01
N ALA A 6 14.67 4.41 -6.19
CA ALA A 6 15.61 3.39 -6.65
C ALA A 6 15.74 2.22 -5.67
N ASN A 7 15.84 2.51 -4.38
CA ASN A 7 15.91 1.48 -3.34
C ASN A 7 14.57 0.74 -3.19
N PHE A 8 13.45 1.44 -3.27
CA PHE A 8 12.13 0.80 -3.30
C PHE A 8 12.01 -0.14 -4.49
N ASN A 9 12.39 0.29 -5.70
CA ASN A 9 12.39 -0.53 -6.91
C ASN A 9 13.24 -1.80 -6.73
N PHE A 10 14.45 -1.66 -6.21
CA PHE A 10 15.34 -2.80 -5.97
C PHE A 10 14.74 -3.81 -4.98
N GLU A 11 14.24 -3.34 -3.83
CA GLU A 11 13.63 -4.21 -2.83
C GLU A 11 12.32 -4.83 -3.32
N PHE A 12 11.51 -4.08 -4.06
CA PHE A 12 10.27 -4.59 -4.62
C PHE A 12 10.51 -5.67 -5.69
N ASN A 13 11.52 -5.50 -6.56
CA ASN A 13 11.92 -6.54 -7.51
C ASN A 13 12.37 -7.83 -6.82
N LYS A 14 13.02 -7.76 -5.66
CA LYS A 14 13.32 -8.96 -4.85
C LYS A 14 12.05 -9.66 -4.35
N VAL A 15 11.03 -8.89 -3.98
CA VAL A 15 9.73 -9.44 -3.59
C VAL A 15 9.11 -10.18 -4.77
N ILE A 16 9.06 -9.55 -5.95
CA ILE A 16 8.47 -10.14 -7.16
C ILE A 16 9.23 -11.42 -7.57
N LYS A 17 10.56 -11.41 -7.51
CA LYS A 17 11.35 -12.62 -7.75
C LYS A 17 10.95 -13.78 -6.83
N ARG A 18 10.77 -13.52 -5.52
CA ARG A 18 10.32 -14.54 -4.56
C ARG A 18 8.91 -15.03 -4.85
N VAL A 19 8.02 -14.16 -5.33
CA VAL A 19 6.66 -14.55 -5.73
C VAL A 19 6.72 -15.55 -6.88
N ASN A 20 7.55 -15.30 -7.89
CA ASN A 20 7.78 -16.23 -8.99
C ASN A 20 8.36 -17.58 -8.54
N GLU A 21 9.38 -17.56 -7.66
CA GLU A 21 10.07 -18.76 -7.20
C GLU A 21 9.14 -19.68 -6.36
N LYS A 22 8.22 -19.12 -5.59
CA LYS A 22 7.36 -19.86 -4.64
C LYS A 22 6.02 -20.34 -5.20
N ARG A 23 5.74 -20.09 -6.47
CA ARG A 23 4.52 -20.54 -7.18
C ARG A 23 3.22 -20.21 -6.42
N TYR A 24 3.03 -18.95 -6.06
CA TYR A 24 1.73 -18.49 -5.54
C TYR A 24 0.66 -18.55 -6.64
N SER A 25 -0.59 -18.79 -6.25
CA SER A 25 -1.70 -18.86 -7.20
C SER A 25 -2.04 -17.50 -7.79
N ASP A 26 -1.99 -16.47 -6.97
CA ASP A 26 -2.38 -15.09 -7.29
C ASP A 26 -1.48 -14.09 -6.57
N LEU A 27 -1.35 -12.89 -7.15
CA LEU A 27 -0.82 -11.71 -6.50
C LEU A 27 -1.98 -10.76 -6.20
N ILE A 28 -2.16 -10.41 -4.92
CA ILE A 28 -3.26 -9.55 -4.50
C ILE A 28 -2.69 -8.26 -3.90
N PHE A 29 -3.06 -7.12 -4.45
CA PHE A 29 -2.82 -5.82 -3.84
C PHE A 29 -4.06 -5.38 -3.06
N ILE A 30 -3.89 -5.06 -1.77
CA ILE A 30 -4.93 -4.45 -0.93
C ILE A 30 -4.54 -3.01 -0.68
N CYS A 31 -5.21 -2.09 -1.35
CA CYS A 31 -4.95 -0.65 -1.28
C CYS A 31 -5.87 -0.02 -0.23
N ILE A 32 -5.28 0.31 0.92
CA ILE A 32 -6.00 0.74 2.13
C ILE A 32 -6.02 2.27 2.21
N GLY A 33 -7.14 2.80 2.66
CA GLY A 33 -7.33 4.23 2.89
C GLY A 33 -8.68 4.74 2.38
N THR A 34 -8.85 6.06 2.38
CA THR A 34 -10.06 6.73 1.89
C THR A 34 -9.71 7.99 1.11
N ASN A 35 -10.50 8.27 0.06
CA ASN A 35 -10.40 9.52 -0.71
C ASN A 35 -11.01 10.74 0.00
N LYS A 36 -11.65 10.55 1.17
CA LYS A 36 -12.25 11.62 1.97
C LYS A 36 -11.22 12.43 2.77
N ILE A 37 -10.02 11.89 2.96
CA ILE A 37 -8.91 12.50 3.68
C ILE A 37 -7.70 12.46 2.75
N VAL A 38 -7.12 13.63 2.46
CA VAL A 38 -6.05 13.77 1.47
C VAL A 38 -4.88 12.81 1.74
N GLY A 39 -4.34 12.81 2.96
CA GLY A 39 -3.22 11.94 3.33
C GLY A 39 -3.55 10.45 3.24
N ASP A 40 -4.80 10.09 3.49
CA ASP A 40 -5.26 8.69 3.45
C ASP A 40 -5.61 8.20 2.05
N SER A 41 -5.48 9.05 1.02
CA SER A 41 -5.77 8.71 -0.38
C SER A 41 -4.63 7.99 -1.10
N PHE A 42 -3.44 7.85 -0.50
CA PHE A 42 -2.27 7.21 -1.11
C PHE A 42 -2.56 5.80 -1.63
N GLY A 43 -3.09 4.91 -0.78
CA GLY A 43 -3.50 3.56 -1.17
C GLY A 43 -4.58 3.56 -2.27
N PRO A 44 -5.72 4.21 -2.08
CA PRO A 44 -6.78 4.32 -3.09
C PRO A 44 -6.31 4.82 -4.47
N ILE A 45 -5.43 5.82 -4.53
CA ILE A 45 -4.89 6.33 -5.80
C ILE A 45 -4.04 5.24 -6.49
N ILE A 46 -3.18 4.54 -5.75
CA ILE A 46 -2.39 3.43 -6.30
C ILE A 46 -3.33 2.33 -6.80
N GLY A 47 -4.34 1.96 -6.01
CA GLY A 47 -5.33 0.96 -6.40
C GLY A 47 -6.05 1.29 -7.69
N GLU A 48 -6.48 2.54 -7.86
CA GLU A 48 -7.10 3.05 -9.09
C GLU A 48 -6.16 2.90 -10.31
N ILE A 49 -4.88 3.28 -10.15
CA ILE A 49 -3.89 3.19 -11.22
C ILE A 49 -3.61 1.72 -11.58
N LEU A 50 -3.39 0.86 -10.58
CA LEU A 50 -3.12 -0.55 -10.80
C LEU A 50 -4.31 -1.23 -11.48
N LYS A 51 -5.53 -1.00 -11.02
CA LYS A 51 -6.75 -1.61 -11.54
C LYS A 51 -6.98 -1.31 -13.03
N ARG A 52 -6.64 -0.08 -13.45
CA ARG A 52 -6.75 0.33 -14.86
C ARG A 52 -5.67 -0.28 -15.77
N ASN A 53 -4.52 -0.65 -15.22
CA ASN A 53 -3.35 -1.05 -16.02
C ASN A 53 -3.00 -2.53 -15.92
N VAL A 54 -3.45 -3.23 -14.88
CA VAL A 54 -3.25 -4.68 -14.73
C VAL A 54 -4.28 -5.43 -15.58
N LYS A 55 -3.77 -6.31 -16.47
CA LYS A 55 -4.60 -7.13 -17.36
C LYS A 55 -4.56 -8.63 -16.99
N ASP A 56 -3.57 -9.05 -16.22
CA ASP A 56 -3.44 -10.43 -15.79
C ASP A 56 -4.51 -10.77 -14.75
N ARG A 57 -5.27 -11.83 -15.01
CA ARG A 57 -6.36 -12.29 -14.14
C ARG A 57 -5.88 -12.85 -12.80
N LYS A 58 -4.63 -13.27 -12.72
CA LYS A 58 -3.99 -13.74 -11.47
C LYS A 58 -3.48 -12.59 -10.59
N ILE A 59 -3.52 -11.36 -11.09
CA ILE A 59 -3.20 -10.16 -10.31
C ILE A 59 -4.49 -9.43 -9.98
N LYS A 60 -4.83 -9.40 -8.71
CA LYS A 60 -6.06 -8.77 -8.20
C LYS A 60 -5.74 -7.50 -7.44
N VAL A 61 -6.58 -6.48 -7.62
CA VAL A 61 -6.45 -5.20 -6.91
C VAL A 61 -7.74 -4.93 -6.16
N ILE A 62 -7.65 -4.78 -4.85
CA ILE A 62 -8.77 -4.55 -3.93
C ILE A 62 -8.54 -3.20 -3.25
N GLY A 63 -9.51 -2.31 -3.35
CA GLY A 63 -9.41 -0.93 -2.89
C GLY A 63 -8.97 0.02 -4.00
N ASP A 64 -9.77 1.07 -4.20
CA ASP A 64 -9.56 2.13 -5.18
C ASP A 64 -10.29 3.40 -4.71
N LEU A 65 -10.35 4.44 -5.56
CA LEU A 65 -11.00 5.71 -5.23
C LEU A 65 -12.52 5.60 -5.05
N THR A 66 -13.15 4.59 -5.63
CA THR A 66 -14.60 4.35 -5.53
C THR A 66 -14.91 3.37 -4.39
N ASN A 67 -14.15 2.30 -4.29
CA ASN A 67 -14.33 1.22 -3.32
C ASN A 67 -13.22 1.27 -2.26
N ASN A 68 -13.36 2.16 -1.31
CA ASN A 68 -12.36 2.36 -0.27
C ASN A 68 -12.27 1.17 0.70
N ILE A 69 -11.06 0.73 1.02
CA ILE A 69 -10.76 -0.26 2.04
C ILE A 69 -10.23 0.44 3.29
N ASN A 70 -10.85 0.17 4.42
CA ASN A 70 -10.51 0.78 5.71
C ASN A 70 -10.69 -0.22 6.86
N SER A 71 -10.40 0.18 8.09
CA SER A 71 -10.46 -0.69 9.27
C SER A 71 -11.83 -1.34 9.52
N LYS A 72 -12.92 -0.79 8.96
CA LYS A 72 -14.28 -1.34 9.16
C LYS A 72 -14.59 -2.50 8.24
N ASN A 73 -14.11 -2.47 6.99
CA ASN A 73 -14.46 -3.45 5.94
C ASN A 73 -13.31 -4.38 5.55
N ILE A 74 -12.08 -4.09 5.92
CA ILE A 74 -10.89 -4.89 5.56
C ILE A 74 -10.98 -6.35 6.02
N LYS A 75 -11.67 -6.61 7.15
CA LYS A 75 -11.88 -7.98 7.67
C LYS A 75 -12.84 -8.81 6.81
N ASN A 76 -13.63 -8.17 5.97
CA ASN A 76 -14.61 -8.82 5.11
C ASN A 76 -14.02 -9.23 3.74
N ILE A 77 -12.75 -8.93 3.50
CA ILE A 77 -12.08 -9.31 2.25
C ILE A 77 -11.89 -10.82 2.23
N LYS A 78 -12.47 -11.47 1.23
CA LYS A 78 -12.28 -12.88 0.95
C LYS A 78 -11.45 -13.06 -0.30
N TYR A 79 -10.51 -13.99 -0.27
CA TYR A 79 -9.71 -14.37 -1.44
C TYR A 79 -10.31 -15.64 -2.03
N ASN A 80 -10.72 -15.59 -3.28
CA ASN A 80 -11.20 -16.77 -4.01
C ASN A 80 -10.00 -17.45 -4.70
N CYS A 81 -9.01 -17.87 -3.91
CA CYS A 81 -7.78 -18.52 -4.36
C CYS A 81 -7.09 -19.21 -3.17
N ASP A 82 -6.40 -20.31 -3.43
CA ASP A 82 -5.89 -21.20 -2.36
C ASP A 82 -4.58 -20.72 -1.72
N ASN A 83 -3.70 -20.09 -2.50
CA ASN A 83 -2.38 -19.67 -2.02
C ASN A 83 -1.96 -18.31 -2.62
N PRO A 84 -2.64 -17.20 -2.26
CA PRO A 84 -2.28 -15.89 -2.78
C PRO A 84 -1.05 -15.30 -2.08
N TYR A 85 -0.25 -14.53 -2.82
CA TYR A 85 0.66 -13.58 -2.21
C TYR A 85 -0.02 -12.23 -2.08
N VAL A 86 -0.14 -11.73 -0.86
CA VAL A 86 -0.89 -10.51 -0.57
C VAL A 86 0.05 -9.38 -0.19
N ILE A 87 -0.07 -8.25 -0.88
CA ILE A 87 0.65 -7.01 -0.61
C ILE A 87 -0.34 -5.95 -0.17
N SER A 88 -0.25 -5.49 1.07
CA SER A 88 -1.04 -4.34 1.53
C SER A 88 -0.32 -3.03 1.23
N ILE A 89 -1.06 -2.00 0.83
CA ILE A 89 -0.55 -0.65 0.53
C ILE A 89 -1.33 0.35 1.38
N ASP A 90 -0.62 1.16 2.16
CA ASP A 90 -1.24 2.08 3.10
C ASP A 90 -0.40 3.35 3.29
N SER A 91 -1.05 4.44 3.66
CA SER A 91 -0.38 5.67 4.10
C SER A 91 0.17 5.51 5.52
N ALA A 92 1.17 6.30 5.86
CA ALA A 92 1.72 6.38 7.20
C ALA A 92 2.18 7.80 7.53
N LEU A 93 2.26 8.07 8.82
CA LEU A 93 2.88 9.26 9.38
C LEU A 93 4.25 8.91 9.93
N SER A 94 5.15 9.88 10.01
CA SER A 94 6.45 9.71 10.65
C SER A 94 6.91 11.02 11.32
N ASP A 95 7.53 10.89 12.47
CA ASP A 95 8.18 12.00 13.17
C ASP A 95 9.64 12.22 12.73
N THR A 96 10.22 11.25 12.02
CA THR A 96 11.64 11.25 11.63
C THR A 96 11.88 11.18 10.13
N ILE A 97 10.83 10.85 9.35
CA ILE A 97 10.94 10.60 7.91
C ILE A 97 10.03 11.55 7.15
N GLU A 98 10.59 12.26 6.21
CA GLU A 98 9.88 13.23 5.39
C GLU A 98 8.79 12.59 4.49
N PRO A 99 7.67 13.28 4.25
CA PRO A 99 6.66 12.86 3.28
C PRO A 99 7.26 12.60 1.88
N GLY A 100 6.69 11.64 1.17
CA GLY A 100 7.19 11.20 -0.14
C GLY A 100 8.18 10.04 -0.08
N ASN A 101 8.49 9.53 1.10
CA ASN A 101 9.27 8.31 1.29
C ASN A 101 8.37 7.08 1.38
N VAL A 102 8.89 5.91 0.95
CA VAL A 102 8.17 4.63 0.92
C VAL A 102 8.99 3.52 1.55
N PHE A 103 8.33 2.57 2.20
CA PHE A 103 8.96 1.42 2.86
C PHE A 103 8.23 0.13 2.52
N ILE A 104 9.01 -0.95 2.43
CA ILE A 104 8.48 -2.31 2.41
C ILE A 104 8.72 -2.92 3.79
N ILE A 105 7.63 -3.32 4.44
CA ILE A 105 7.63 -4.01 5.72
C ILE A 105 7.42 -5.50 5.45
N LYS A 106 8.34 -6.34 5.91
CA LYS A 106 8.34 -7.80 5.70
C LYS A 106 7.24 -8.56 6.47
N LYS A 107 6.40 -7.86 7.18
CA LYS A 107 5.21 -8.39 7.86
C LYS A 107 3.99 -7.66 7.32
N GLY A 108 2.86 -8.34 7.23
CA GLY A 108 1.62 -7.71 6.81
C GLY A 108 1.24 -6.50 7.68
N LEU A 109 0.33 -5.68 7.17
CA LEU A 109 -0.17 -4.51 7.88
C LEU A 109 -1.07 -4.94 9.04
N VAL A 110 -0.87 -4.36 10.22
CA VAL A 110 -1.84 -4.45 11.33
C VAL A 110 -2.74 -3.21 11.27
N PRO A 111 -4.01 -3.34 10.83
CA PRO A 111 -4.91 -2.21 10.71
C PRO A 111 -5.22 -1.60 12.08
N GLY A 112 -5.20 -0.28 12.19
CA GLY A 112 -5.56 0.42 13.43
C GLY A 112 -4.51 0.28 14.54
N SER A 113 -3.24 0.04 14.22
CA SER A 113 -2.14 -0.03 15.19
C SER A 113 -2.03 1.24 16.06
N ALA A 114 -2.47 2.38 15.54
CA ALA A 114 -2.58 3.63 16.32
C ALA A 114 -3.67 3.59 17.42
N LEU A 115 -4.55 2.58 17.44
CA LEU A 115 -5.66 2.43 18.37
C LEU A 115 -5.52 1.21 19.30
N ASN A 116 -4.32 0.66 19.48
CA ASN A 116 -4.01 -0.48 20.38
C ASN A 116 -4.93 -1.72 20.20
N LYS A 117 -5.52 -1.94 19.02
CA LYS A 117 -6.33 -3.13 18.77
C LYS A 117 -5.45 -4.29 18.34
N LYS A 118 -5.56 -5.42 19.03
CA LYS A 118 -5.02 -6.72 18.56
C LYS A 118 -5.72 -7.09 17.26
N ALA A 119 -5.08 -6.84 16.13
CA ALA A 119 -5.59 -7.23 14.81
C ALA A 119 -4.56 -8.14 14.13
N THR A 120 -5.05 -9.11 13.38
CA THR A 120 -4.21 -9.99 12.56
C THR A 120 -3.56 -9.17 11.45
N ALA A 121 -2.28 -9.40 11.21
CA ALA A 121 -1.56 -8.76 10.12
C ALA A 121 -2.16 -9.17 8.76
N ILE A 122 -2.40 -8.19 7.89
CA ILE A 122 -2.99 -8.39 6.57
C ILE A 122 -1.90 -8.34 5.51
N GLY A 123 -1.78 -9.42 4.77
CA GLY A 123 -0.79 -9.57 3.70
C GLY A 123 0.53 -10.19 4.15
N ASN A 124 1.30 -10.63 3.18
CA ASN A 124 2.66 -11.17 3.37
C ASN A 124 3.66 -10.05 3.62
N ILE A 125 3.46 -8.91 2.97
CA ILE A 125 4.21 -7.67 3.16
C ILE A 125 3.29 -6.46 3.14
N ALA A 126 3.81 -5.32 3.62
CA ALA A 126 3.15 -4.03 3.50
C ALA A 126 4.06 -3.00 2.82
N ILE A 127 3.49 -2.21 1.91
CA ILE A 127 4.09 -0.99 1.34
C ILE A 127 3.48 0.19 2.10
N LYS A 128 4.32 0.95 2.81
CA LYS A 128 3.89 2.15 3.53
C LYS A 128 4.49 3.40 2.92
N GLY A 129 3.61 4.35 2.54
CA GLY A 129 3.99 5.66 2.06
C GLY A 129 3.86 6.71 3.15
N ILE A 130 4.94 7.44 3.47
CA ILE A 130 4.90 8.55 4.42
C ILE A 130 4.26 9.75 3.72
N VAL A 131 3.13 10.21 4.26
CA VAL A 131 2.31 11.26 3.64
C VAL A 131 2.27 12.55 4.45
N ALA A 132 2.55 12.50 5.75
CA ALA A 132 2.59 13.66 6.64
C ALA A 132 3.39 13.34 7.92
N LYS A 133 3.60 14.39 8.74
CA LYS A 133 4.33 14.29 10.00
C LYS A 133 3.47 13.64 11.10
N ASP A 134 4.10 12.81 11.95
CA ASP A 134 3.51 12.29 13.18
C ASP A 134 3.82 13.25 14.35
N GLU A 135 2.79 13.84 14.92
CA GLU A 135 2.89 14.74 16.08
C GLU A 135 2.60 14.00 17.41
N LYS A 136 2.51 12.66 17.38
CA LYS A 136 2.17 11.81 18.54
C LYS A 136 0.86 12.24 19.24
N SER A 137 -0.03 12.84 18.50
CA SER A 137 -1.34 13.32 18.92
C SER A 137 -2.39 12.97 17.88
N LEU A 138 -3.43 12.25 18.28
CA LEU A 138 -4.49 11.81 17.34
C LEU A 138 -5.15 12.99 16.63
N ILE A 139 -5.40 14.09 17.34
CA ILE A 139 -6.03 15.29 16.77
C ILE A 139 -5.10 15.95 15.75
N LYS A 140 -3.83 16.15 16.10
CA LYS A 140 -2.85 16.76 15.19
C LYS A 140 -2.57 15.86 13.99
N ASN A 141 -2.47 14.56 14.19
CA ASN A 141 -2.27 13.59 13.13
C ASN A 141 -3.44 13.56 12.15
N TYR A 142 -4.67 13.61 12.64
CA TYR A 142 -5.86 13.74 11.78
C TYR A 142 -5.83 15.06 10.98
N TYR A 143 -5.46 16.17 11.61
CA TYR A 143 -5.29 17.45 10.94
C TYR A 143 -4.20 17.40 9.87
N ASN A 144 -3.04 16.81 10.16
CA ASN A 144 -1.95 16.64 9.21
C ASN A 144 -2.35 15.76 8.01
N LEU A 145 -3.08 14.68 8.24
CA LEU A 145 -3.63 13.85 7.16
C LEU A 145 -4.63 14.62 6.30
N LYS A 146 -5.53 15.40 6.93
CA LYS A 146 -6.55 16.17 6.20
C LYS A 146 -5.93 17.26 5.33
N ASN A 147 -4.87 17.91 5.81
CA ASN A 147 -4.20 19.03 5.16
C ASN A 147 -2.88 18.63 4.47
N ALA A 148 -2.66 17.36 4.22
CA ALA A 148 -1.49 16.89 3.50
C ALA A 148 -1.43 17.45 2.07
N ASP A 149 -0.22 17.56 1.51
CA ASP A 149 -0.04 18.06 0.14
C ASP A 149 -0.56 17.05 -0.89
N TYR A 150 -1.73 17.33 -1.46
CA TYR A 150 -2.34 16.49 -2.49
C TYR A 150 -1.45 16.31 -3.74
N LYS A 151 -0.75 17.36 -4.17
CA LYS A 151 0.15 17.28 -5.34
C LYS A 151 1.30 16.32 -5.07
N LEU A 152 1.88 16.39 -3.88
CA LEU A 152 2.91 15.45 -3.43
C LEU A 152 2.37 14.02 -3.44
N ILE A 153 1.21 13.77 -2.81
CA ILE A 153 0.62 12.44 -2.70
C ILE A 153 0.29 11.87 -4.08
N LEU A 154 -0.28 12.66 -4.97
CA LEU A 154 -0.60 12.24 -6.33
C LEU A 154 0.66 11.86 -7.12
N LYS A 155 1.71 12.71 -7.09
CA LYS A 155 3.00 12.42 -7.73
C LYS A 155 3.65 11.17 -7.15
N PHE A 156 3.63 11.05 -5.83
CA PHE A 156 4.18 9.92 -5.08
C PHE A 156 3.48 8.61 -5.45
N SER A 157 2.14 8.58 -5.40
CA SER A 157 1.34 7.43 -5.76
C SER A 157 1.58 7.00 -7.22
N LYS A 158 1.66 7.95 -8.17
CA LYS A 158 1.97 7.68 -9.58
C LYS A 158 3.34 7.01 -9.74
N ASN A 159 4.37 7.50 -9.05
CA ASN A 159 5.72 6.95 -9.13
C ASN A 159 5.78 5.52 -8.57
N ILE A 160 5.16 5.27 -7.42
CA ILE A 160 5.09 3.94 -6.82
C ILE A 160 4.31 2.98 -7.72
N SER A 161 3.15 3.40 -8.25
CA SER A 161 2.38 2.60 -9.20
C SER A 161 3.17 2.23 -10.44
N LYS A 162 3.96 3.16 -11.00
CA LYS A 162 4.82 2.91 -12.16
C LYS A 162 5.85 1.82 -11.86
N ILE A 163 6.52 1.90 -10.70
CA ILE A 163 7.49 0.88 -10.28
C ILE A 163 6.82 -0.47 -10.12
N ILE A 164 5.67 -0.53 -9.44
CA ILE A 164 4.91 -1.77 -9.26
C ILE A 164 4.54 -2.37 -10.62
N LEU A 165 3.96 -1.58 -11.52
CA LEU A 165 3.55 -2.03 -12.85
C LEU A 165 4.73 -2.52 -13.70
N GLN A 166 5.89 -1.89 -13.59
CA GLN A 166 7.11 -2.35 -14.27
C GLN A 166 7.59 -3.69 -13.72
N SER A 167 7.60 -3.85 -12.40
CA SER A 167 8.08 -5.08 -11.75
C SER A 167 7.17 -6.28 -12.02
N ILE A 168 5.85 -6.10 -11.99
CA ILE A 168 4.90 -7.21 -12.21
C ILE A 168 4.82 -7.68 -13.66
N LYS A 169 5.36 -6.94 -14.63
CA LYS A 169 5.44 -7.41 -16.02
C LYS A 169 6.28 -8.69 -16.19
N PHE A 170 7.15 -8.96 -15.24
CA PHE A 170 8.03 -10.15 -15.24
C PHE A 170 7.48 -11.29 -14.37
N LEU A 171 6.23 -11.17 -13.90
CA LEU A 171 5.57 -12.25 -13.17
C LEU A 171 5.10 -13.35 -14.12
N ASN A 172 5.40 -14.60 -13.76
CA ASN A 172 4.90 -15.83 -14.37
C ASN A 172 4.11 -16.59 -13.29
N LEU A 173 2.87 -16.18 -13.03
CA LEU A 173 1.98 -16.85 -12.07
C LEU A 173 1.23 -18.03 -12.70
#